data_6bee86616f3a42d642d850484cb6f0b3
#
_entry.id   6bee86616f3a42d642d850484cb6f0b3
#
_cell.length_a   1.000
_cell.length_b   1.000
_cell.length_c   1.000
_cell.angle_alpha   90.00
_cell.angle_beta   90.00
_cell.angle_gamma   90.00
#
_symmetry.space_group_name_H-M   'P 1'
#
loop_
_entity.id
_entity.type
_entity.pdbx_description
1 polymer ?
#
loop_
_entity_poly.entity_id
_entity_poly.type
_entity_poly.pdbx_seq_one_letter_code
_entity_poly.pdbx_strand_id
1 'polypeptide(L)'
;MAAKKLLMLVGDYVEDYEVMVPFQALLTVGYAVDAVCPGKKAGETVKTAVHDFEGDQTYSEKPGHRFTLNATFAGTDPAQYDALVLPGGRAPEYLRLNEDVLRLVRHFAEKNKPIAALCHGVQILTAAGVLEGKSCTAYPAVAPEVKRAGGKWVDMPADQAHMDGKLVTAPAWPAHPRWLQQFLKVMGCKIEC
;
A
#
# COMPACT_ATOMS: atom_id res chain seq x y z
N MET A 1 -13.67 -14.23 -17.17
CA MET A 1 -12.67 -14.52 -16.12
C MET A 1 -13.24 -14.04 -14.80
N ALA A 2 -13.01 -14.76 -13.69
CA ALA A 2 -13.42 -14.27 -12.38
C ALA A 2 -12.71 -12.95 -12.06
N ALA A 3 -13.40 -12.03 -11.38
CA ALA A 3 -12.81 -10.77 -10.93
C ALA A 3 -11.63 -11.07 -9.99
N LYS A 4 -10.50 -10.39 -10.17
CA LYS A 4 -9.35 -10.51 -9.27
C LYS A 4 -9.70 -9.93 -7.92
N LYS A 5 -9.18 -10.55 -6.86
CA LYS A 5 -9.43 -10.17 -5.48
C LYS A 5 -8.15 -9.63 -4.83
N LEU A 6 -8.21 -8.41 -4.31
CA LEU A 6 -7.08 -7.72 -3.72
C LEU A 6 -7.28 -7.53 -2.21
N LEU A 7 -6.20 -7.64 -1.46
CA LEU A 7 -6.17 -7.31 -0.03
C LEU A 7 -5.56 -5.92 0.13
N MET A 8 -6.23 -5.03 0.88
CA MET A 8 -5.71 -3.72 1.25
C MET A 8 -5.56 -3.65 2.77
N LEU A 9 -4.34 -3.45 3.26
CA LEU A 9 -4.07 -3.29 4.69
C LEU A 9 -4.15 -1.82 5.06
N VAL A 10 -5.04 -1.48 5.97
CA VAL A 10 -5.25 -0.12 6.44
C VAL A 10 -5.26 -0.07 7.97
N GLY A 11 -5.16 1.12 8.53
CA GLY A 11 -5.23 1.35 9.97
C GLY A 11 -5.58 2.81 10.28
N ASP A 12 -5.75 3.15 11.56
CA ASP A 12 -6.00 4.53 11.96
C ASP A 12 -4.82 5.43 11.51
N TYR A 13 -5.15 6.62 11.01
CA TYR A 13 -4.23 7.61 10.43
C TYR A 13 -3.52 7.13 9.15
N VAL A 14 -4.16 6.21 8.38
CA VAL A 14 -3.82 5.99 6.98
C VAL A 14 -4.02 7.31 6.21
N GLU A 15 -3.16 7.60 5.25
CA GLU A 15 -3.32 8.80 4.43
C GLU A 15 -4.63 8.73 3.61
N ASP A 16 -5.39 9.83 3.62
CA ASP A 16 -6.77 9.89 3.11
C ASP A 16 -6.86 9.54 1.61
N TYR A 17 -6.06 10.21 0.78
CA TYR A 17 -6.02 9.91 -0.66
C TYR A 17 -5.44 8.53 -0.93
N GLU A 18 -4.46 8.08 -0.15
CA GLU A 18 -3.77 6.81 -0.40
C GLU A 18 -4.64 5.59 -0.08
N VAL A 19 -5.71 5.76 0.69
CA VAL A 19 -6.73 4.71 0.85
C VAL A 19 -7.91 4.92 -0.10
N MET A 20 -8.47 6.13 -0.19
CA MET A 20 -9.71 6.38 -0.92
C MET A 20 -9.54 6.22 -2.43
N VAL A 21 -8.51 6.83 -3.00
CA VAL A 21 -8.31 6.82 -4.46
C VAL A 21 -8.01 5.41 -4.98
N PRO A 22 -7.03 4.66 -4.46
CA PRO A 22 -6.77 3.31 -4.94
C PRO A 22 -7.94 2.36 -4.70
N PHE A 23 -8.62 2.45 -3.55
CA PHE A 23 -9.78 1.61 -3.26
C PHE A 23 -10.86 1.77 -4.33
N GLN A 24 -11.27 3.01 -4.62
CA GLN A 24 -12.31 3.32 -5.60
C GLN A 24 -11.87 3.00 -7.03
N ALA A 25 -10.63 3.34 -7.39
CA ALA A 25 -10.09 3.07 -8.72
C ALA A 25 -10.02 1.57 -9.02
N LEU A 26 -9.60 0.75 -8.06
CA LEU A 26 -9.53 -0.70 -8.23
C LEU A 26 -10.91 -1.34 -8.33
N LEU A 27 -11.90 -0.84 -7.59
CA LEU A 27 -13.29 -1.24 -7.75
C LEU A 27 -13.85 -0.85 -9.13
N THR A 28 -13.51 0.35 -9.62
CA THR A 28 -13.97 0.87 -10.92
C THR A 28 -13.51 0.00 -12.09
N VAL A 29 -12.31 -0.58 -12.00
CA VAL A 29 -11.81 -1.51 -13.03
C VAL A 29 -12.29 -2.96 -12.84
N GLY A 30 -13.23 -3.18 -11.92
CA GLY A 30 -13.90 -4.46 -11.73
C GLY A 30 -13.18 -5.45 -10.81
N TYR A 31 -12.21 -5.01 -10.00
CA TYR A 31 -11.60 -5.87 -8.99
C TYR A 31 -12.41 -5.89 -7.70
N ALA A 32 -12.39 -7.01 -6.97
CA ALA A 32 -12.84 -7.06 -5.60
C ALA A 32 -11.70 -6.60 -4.68
N VAL A 33 -11.96 -5.69 -3.76
CA VAL A 33 -10.96 -5.19 -2.80
C VAL A 33 -11.48 -5.37 -1.39
N ASP A 34 -10.81 -6.20 -0.60
CA ASP A 34 -11.05 -6.33 0.84
C ASP A 34 -10.08 -5.42 1.60
N ALA A 35 -10.63 -4.39 2.23
CA ALA A 35 -9.88 -3.49 3.10
C ALA A 35 -10.04 -3.94 4.56
N VAL A 36 -8.91 -4.27 5.19
CA VAL A 36 -8.85 -4.86 6.53
C VAL A 36 -7.91 -4.10 7.46
N CYS A 37 -8.20 -4.13 8.76
CA CYS A 37 -7.37 -3.54 9.81
C CYS A 37 -7.22 -4.53 10.96
N PRO A 38 -6.00 -4.82 11.46
CA PRO A 38 -5.81 -5.64 12.64
C PRO A 38 -6.66 -5.14 13.82
N GLY A 39 -7.33 -6.06 14.50
CA GLY A 39 -8.19 -5.76 15.66
C GLY A 39 -9.56 -5.18 15.32
N LYS A 40 -9.88 -4.96 14.04
CA LYS A 40 -11.18 -4.44 13.60
C LYS A 40 -11.91 -5.41 12.67
N LYS A 41 -13.23 -5.22 12.57
CA LYS A 41 -14.14 -6.06 11.78
C LYS A 41 -14.76 -5.26 10.62
N ALA A 42 -15.33 -5.96 9.67
CA ALA A 42 -16.16 -5.37 8.62
C ALA A 42 -17.27 -4.48 9.21
N GLY A 43 -17.49 -3.31 8.63
CA GLY A 43 -18.41 -2.28 9.11
C GLY A 43 -17.82 -1.31 10.12
N GLU A 44 -16.70 -1.61 10.76
CA GLU A 44 -15.97 -0.64 11.58
C GLU A 44 -15.19 0.35 10.71
N THR A 45 -14.76 1.47 11.30
CA THR A 45 -14.04 2.51 10.57
C THR A 45 -12.62 2.69 11.08
N VAL A 46 -11.73 3.13 10.20
CA VAL A 46 -10.45 3.74 10.55
C VAL A 46 -10.52 5.25 10.31
N LYS A 47 -9.85 6.02 11.15
CA LYS A 47 -9.64 7.46 10.92
C LYS A 47 -8.59 7.61 9.83
N THR A 48 -8.80 8.52 8.89
CA THR A 48 -7.77 8.89 7.93
C THR A 48 -7.11 10.21 8.34
N ALA A 49 -5.95 10.50 7.77
CA ALA A 49 -5.26 11.77 7.93
C ALA A 49 -4.90 12.34 6.55
N VAL A 50 -5.09 13.65 6.40
CA VAL A 50 -4.67 14.38 5.19
C VAL A 50 -3.25 14.87 5.42
N HIS A 51 -2.32 14.47 4.56
CA HIS A 51 -0.93 14.89 4.59
C HIS A 51 -0.62 15.78 3.38
N ASP A 52 -0.38 17.05 3.62
CA ASP A 52 -0.09 18.04 2.60
C ASP A 52 1.37 18.51 2.63
N PHE A 53 1.90 18.86 1.45
CA PHE A 53 3.25 19.39 1.27
C PHE A 53 3.14 20.91 1.13
N GLU A 54 3.12 21.62 2.27
CA GLU A 54 2.85 23.05 2.36
C GLU A 54 4.13 23.93 2.33
N GLY A 55 5.30 23.32 2.06
CA GLY A 55 6.58 24.01 1.96
C GLY A 55 7.47 23.91 3.20
N ASP A 56 6.99 23.27 4.26
CA ASP A 56 7.77 22.97 5.45
C ASP A 56 8.77 21.82 5.20
N GLN A 57 9.67 21.57 6.15
CA GLN A 57 10.65 20.47 6.05
C GLN A 57 10.01 19.09 6.01
N THR A 58 8.75 18.98 6.40
CA THR A 58 7.95 17.76 6.39
C THR A 58 6.50 18.08 6.00
N TYR A 59 5.66 17.07 5.88
CA TYR A 59 4.24 17.25 5.59
C TYR A 59 3.47 17.72 6.83
N SER A 60 2.40 18.48 6.59
CA SER A 60 1.39 18.75 7.61
C SER A 60 0.45 17.55 7.81
N GLU A 61 -0.25 17.49 8.93
CA GLU A 61 -1.27 16.47 9.19
C GLU A 61 -2.56 17.14 9.65
N LYS A 62 -3.65 16.84 8.97
CA LYS A 62 -5.01 17.28 9.30
C LYS A 62 -5.94 16.07 9.39
N PRO A 63 -7.01 16.10 10.21
CA PRO A 63 -8.01 15.03 10.21
C PRO A 63 -8.63 14.87 8.80
N GLY A 64 -8.66 13.64 8.31
CA GLY A 64 -9.35 13.26 7.09
C GLY A 64 -10.74 12.66 7.39
N HIS A 65 -11.21 11.81 6.50
CA HIS A 65 -12.48 11.12 6.62
C HIS A 65 -12.41 9.93 7.58
N ARG A 66 -13.51 9.19 7.64
CA ARG A 66 -13.56 7.85 8.21
C ARG A 66 -13.74 6.86 7.08
N PHE A 67 -12.78 5.95 6.92
CA PHE A 67 -12.85 4.89 5.94
C PHE A 67 -13.49 3.66 6.55
N THR A 68 -14.57 3.15 5.97
CA THR A 68 -15.28 1.96 6.44
C THR A 68 -14.62 0.70 5.89
N LEU A 69 -14.26 -0.21 6.79
CA LEU A 69 -13.73 -1.53 6.43
C LEU A 69 -14.86 -2.39 5.85
N ASN A 70 -14.60 -3.06 4.75
CA ASN A 70 -15.56 -3.97 4.12
C ASN A 70 -15.25 -5.45 4.38
N ALA A 71 -14.14 -5.74 5.07
CA ALA A 71 -13.74 -7.09 5.46
C ALA A 71 -13.12 -7.12 6.87
N THR A 72 -13.05 -8.31 7.45
CA THR A 72 -12.48 -8.54 8.79
C THR A 72 -11.06 -9.06 8.66
N PHE A 73 -10.11 -8.48 9.43
CA PHE A 73 -8.71 -8.91 9.40
C PHE A 73 -8.53 -10.33 9.97
N ALA A 74 -9.17 -10.63 11.08
CA ALA A 74 -9.05 -11.96 11.73
C ALA A 74 -9.54 -13.07 10.78
N GLY A 75 -8.70 -14.07 10.57
CA GLY A 75 -9.00 -15.17 9.66
C GLY A 75 -8.75 -14.88 8.18
N THR A 76 -8.14 -13.72 7.83
CA THR A 76 -7.74 -13.44 6.45
C THR A 76 -6.73 -14.47 5.97
N ASP A 77 -7.11 -15.24 4.92
CA ASP A 77 -6.23 -16.17 4.24
C ASP A 77 -5.62 -15.50 2.99
N PRO A 78 -4.29 -15.20 3.00
CA PRO A 78 -3.64 -14.52 1.88
C PRO A 78 -3.60 -15.33 0.59
N ALA A 79 -3.86 -16.62 0.66
CA ALA A 79 -3.93 -17.47 -0.54
C ALA A 79 -5.12 -17.11 -1.45
N GLN A 80 -6.19 -16.56 -0.88
CA GLN A 80 -7.42 -16.18 -1.58
C GLN A 80 -7.30 -14.86 -2.36
N TYR A 81 -6.18 -14.14 -2.25
CA TYR A 81 -5.98 -12.84 -2.88
C TYR A 81 -4.91 -12.90 -3.97
N ASP A 82 -5.16 -12.16 -5.03
CA ASP A 82 -4.26 -12.05 -6.20
C ASP A 82 -3.16 -11.02 -5.99
N ALA A 83 -3.40 -9.99 -5.17
CA ALA A 83 -2.45 -8.90 -4.92
C ALA A 83 -2.66 -8.24 -3.56
N LEU A 84 -1.64 -7.48 -3.11
CA LEU A 84 -1.61 -6.73 -1.87
C LEU A 84 -1.43 -5.24 -2.14
N VAL A 85 -2.17 -4.39 -1.42
CA VAL A 85 -2.08 -2.93 -1.47
C VAL A 85 -1.76 -2.39 -0.07
N LEU A 86 -0.72 -1.57 0.02
CA LEU A 86 -0.19 -0.99 1.27
C LEU A 86 -0.16 0.54 1.17
N PRO A 87 -1.24 1.24 1.54
CA PRO A 87 -1.25 2.68 1.66
C PRO A 87 -0.31 3.17 2.78
N GLY A 88 0.01 4.46 2.76
CA GLY A 88 0.88 5.08 3.75
C GLY A 88 0.14 5.84 4.84
N GLY A 89 0.58 7.08 5.10
CA GLY A 89 0.22 7.80 6.31
C GLY A 89 0.98 7.26 7.52
N ARG A 90 0.42 7.42 8.74
CA ARG A 90 1.04 6.89 9.97
C ARG A 90 0.66 5.43 10.28
N ALA A 91 -0.39 4.91 9.65
CA ALA A 91 -0.83 3.53 9.89
C ALA A 91 0.31 2.49 9.75
N PRO A 92 1.19 2.55 8.75
CA PRO A 92 2.32 1.62 8.62
C PRO A 92 3.26 1.58 9.82
N GLU A 93 3.42 2.68 10.57
CA GLU A 93 4.32 2.74 11.73
C GLU A 93 3.99 1.71 12.80
N TYR A 94 2.72 1.42 13.01
CA TYR A 94 2.28 0.41 13.98
C TYR A 94 1.82 -0.90 13.33
N LEU A 95 1.32 -0.89 12.09
CA LEU A 95 0.96 -2.11 11.37
C LEU A 95 2.17 -3.04 11.23
N ARG A 96 3.36 -2.48 11.00
CA ARG A 96 4.62 -3.23 10.89
C ARG A 96 5.07 -3.91 12.19
N LEU A 97 4.44 -3.61 13.33
CA LEU A 97 4.69 -4.27 14.61
C LEU A 97 3.81 -5.52 14.81
N ASN A 98 2.84 -5.74 13.93
CA ASN A 98 1.91 -6.86 14.02
C ASN A 98 2.42 -8.05 13.19
N GLU A 99 2.75 -9.16 13.86
CA GLU A 99 3.34 -10.34 13.20
C GLU A 99 2.39 -11.00 12.20
N ASP A 100 1.07 -10.92 12.40
CA ASP A 100 0.10 -11.43 11.42
C ASP A 100 0.12 -10.61 10.14
N VAL A 101 0.31 -9.27 10.23
CA VAL A 101 0.52 -8.40 9.07
C VAL A 101 1.79 -8.80 8.34
N LEU A 102 2.91 -8.96 9.06
CA LEU A 102 4.19 -9.32 8.44
C LEU A 102 4.13 -10.69 7.77
N ARG A 103 3.43 -11.65 8.38
CA ARG A 103 3.22 -12.98 7.81
C ARG A 103 2.41 -12.92 6.50
N LEU A 104 1.34 -12.10 6.46
CA LEU A 104 0.59 -11.84 5.23
C LEU A 104 1.50 -11.29 4.13
N VAL A 105 2.29 -10.26 4.44
CA VAL A 105 3.20 -9.62 3.47
C VAL A 105 4.23 -10.62 2.93
N ARG A 106 4.85 -11.40 3.81
CA ARG A 106 5.81 -12.46 3.40
C ARG A 106 5.18 -13.45 2.44
N HIS A 107 3.93 -13.87 2.67
CA HIS A 107 3.21 -14.77 1.77
C HIS A 107 3.10 -14.20 0.34
N PHE A 108 2.72 -12.92 0.18
CA PHE A 108 2.63 -12.30 -1.14
C PHE A 108 4.00 -12.25 -1.84
N ALA A 109 5.06 -11.93 -1.11
CA ALA A 109 6.41 -11.89 -1.64
C ALA A 109 6.92 -13.28 -2.04
N GLU A 110 6.79 -14.28 -1.19
CA GLU A 110 7.21 -15.67 -1.43
C GLU A 110 6.46 -16.31 -2.59
N LYS A 111 5.17 -16.01 -2.72
CA LYS A 111 4.34 -16.48 -3.84
C LYS A 111 4.48 -15.64 -5.10
N ASN A 112 5.39 -14.66 -5.07
CA ASN A 112 5.60 -13.72 -6.18
C ASN A 112 4.28 -13.12 -6.69
N LYS A 113 3.36 -12.78 -5.77
CA LYS A 113 2.13 -12.07 -6.07
C LYS A 113 2.40 -10.56 -6.17
N PRO A 114 1.64 -9.80 -6.97
CA PRO A 114 1.79 -8.36 -7.05
C PRO A 114 1.61 -7.67 -5.70
N ILE A 115 2.52 -6.73 -5.40
CA ILE A 115 2.46 -5.87 -4.22
C ILE A 115 2.55 -4.42 -4.69
N ALA A 116 1.60 -3.60 -4.30
CA ALA A 116 1.60 -2.16 -4.52
C ALA A 116 1.70 -1.43 -3.17
N ALA A 117 2.78 -0.69 -2.97
CA ALA A 117 3.01 0.07 -1.73
C ALA A 117 3.42 1.51 -2.07
N LEU A 118 2.98 2.47 -1.26
CA LEU A 118 3.42 3.84 -1.45
C LEU A 118 3.63 4.55 -0.12
N CYS A 119 4.36 5.67 -0.18
CA CYS A 119 4.64 6.51 0.97
C CYS A 119 5.25 5.69 2.12
N HIS A 120 4.69 5.77 3.32
CA HIS A 120 5.12 4.97 4.47
C HIS A 120 4.67 3.50 4.43
N GLY A 121 3.79 3.11 3.50
CA GLY A 121 3.38 1.71 3.31
C GLY A 121 4.56 0.76 3.08
N VAL A 122 5.65 1.27 2.49
CA VAL A 122 6.90 0.52 2.29
C VAL A 122 7.58 0.11 3.60
N GLN A 123 7.32 0.79 4.73
CA GLN A 123 7.84 0.40 6.05
C GLN A 123 7.37 -1.01 6.47
N ILE A 124 6.19 -1.44 6.02
CA ILE A 124 5.72 -2.80 6.30
C ILE A 124 6.56 -3.82 5.53
N LEU A 125 6.98 -3.49 4.30
CA LEU A 125 7.87 -4.35 3.50
C LEU A 125 9.27 -4.46 4.12
N THR A 126 9.82 -3.34 4.65
CA THR A 126 11.12 -3.34 5.34
C THR A 126 11.07 -4.24 6.59
N ALA A 127 10.02 -4.10 7.40
CA ALA A 127 9.84 -4.91 8.62
C ALA A 127 9.58 -6.39 8.31
N ALA A 128 8.89 -6.69 7.21
CA ALA A 128 8.66 -8.07 6.76
C ALA A 128 9.93 -8.75 6.21
N GLY A 129 11.01 -7.98 5.93
CA GLY A 129 12.27 -8.51 5.38
C GLY A 129 12.18 -8.97 3.92
N VAL A 130 11.29 -8.37 3.13
CA VAL A 130 11.02 -8.80 1.75
C VAL A 130 11.64 -7.91 0.67
N LEU A 131 12.49 -6.95 1.07
CA LEU A 131 13.14 -6.02 0.15
C LEU A 131 14.58 -6.39 -0.23
N GLU A 132 15.14 -7.47 0.29
CA GLU A 132 16.49 -7.90 -0.06
C GLU A 132 16.65 -8.00 -1.58
N GLY A 133 17.61 -7.23 -2.13
CA GLY A 133 17.92 -7.19 -3.55
C GLY A 133 16.87 -6.51 -4.45
N LYS A 134 15.72 -6.10 -3.93
CA LYS A 134 14.68 -5.39 -4.66
C LYS A 134 14.97 -3.90 -4.77
N SER A 135 14.65 -3.31 -5.92
CA SER A 135 14.65 -1.86 -6.07
C SER A 135 13.27 -1.28 -5.76
N CYS A 136 13.23 -0.20 -4.98
CA CYS A 136 11.99 0.47 -4.62
C CYS A 136 12.18 1.93 -4.26
N THR A 137 11.10 2.67 -4.27
CA THR A 137 10.99 4.03 -3.75
C THR A 137 9.91 4.07 -2.66
N ALA A 138 9.88 5.14 -1.89
CA ALA A 138 8.92 5.39 -0.83
C ALA A 138 8.92 6.89 -0.50
N TYR A 139 8.19 7.31 0.53
CA TYR A 139 8.41 8.64 1.10
C TYR A 139 9.90 8.80 1.47
N PRO A 140 10.54 9.94 1.13
CA PRO A 140 12.00 10.07 1.24
C PRO A 140 12.58 9.72 2.61
N ALA A 141 11.86 10.00 3.70
CA ALA A 141 12.32 9.68 5.06
C ALA A 141 12.40 8.16 5.33
N VAL A 142 11.79 7.32 4.49
CA VAL A 142 11.85 5.85 4.59
C VAL A 142 13.13 5.28 3.93
N ALA A 143 13.87 6.09 3.15
CA ALA A 143 15.07 5.65 2.44
C ALA A 143 16.12 4.93 3.34
N PRO A 144 16.43 5.40 4.56
CA PRO A 144 17.35 4.71 5.45
C PRO A 144 16.87 3.30 5.84
N GLU A 145 15.56 3.12 6.03
CA GLU A 145 14.97 1.82 6.38
C GLU A 145 15.05 0.84 5.19
N VAL A 146 14.73 1.31 3.98
CA VAL A 146 14.86 0.51 2.75
C VAL A 146 16.28 0.00 2.59
N LYS A 147 17.28 0.89 2.71
CA LYS A 147 18.71 0.52 2.59
C LYS A 147 19.14 -0.48 3.64
N ARG A 148 18.70 -0.33 4.90
CA ARG A 148 18.99 -1.29 5.98
C ARG A 148 18.35 -2.65 5.77
N ALA A 149 17.18 -2.69 5.12
CA ALA A 149 16.50 -3.92 4.76
C ALA A 149 17.05 -4.60 3.49
N GLY A 150 18.22 -4.18 2.99
CA GLY A 150 18.86 -4.74 1.79
C GLY A 150 18.21 -4.29 0.47
N GLY A 151 17.28 -3.35 0.52
CA GLY A 151 16.64 -2.78 -0.66
C GLY A 151 17.52 -1.75 -1.38
N LYS A 152 17.39 -1.69 -2.70
CA LYS A 152 18.04 -0.68 -3.56
C LYS A 152 17.12 0.53 -3.66
N TRP A 153 17.51 1.62 -2.99
CA TRP A 153 16.75 2.86 -3.03
C TRP A 153 16.79 3.50 -4.41
N VAL A 154 15.63 3.92 -4.91
CA VAL A 154 15.47 4.68 -6.15
C VAL A 154 14.86 6.04 -5.81
N ASP A 155 15.60 7.12 -6.07
CA ASP A 155 15.06 8.46 -5.97
C ASP A 155 14.05 8.72 -7.10
N MET A 156 12.87 9.17 -6.72
CA MET A 156 11.78 9.46 -7.66
C MET A 156 11.15 10.80 -7.36
N PRO A 157 10.74 11.56 -8.38
CA PRO A 157 9.82 12.68 -8.19
C PRO A 157 8.52 12.24 -7.51
N ALA A 158 7.90 13.14 -6.74
CA ALA A 158 6.72 12.81 -5.93
C ALA A 158 5.52 12.27 -6.74
N ASP A 159 5.45 12.60 -8.04
CA ASP A 159 4.39 12.19 -8.98
C ASP A 159 4.73 10.96 -9.83
N GLN A 160 5.89 10.32 -9.57
CA GLN A 160 6.34 9.15 -10.33
C GLN A 160 6.30 7.86 -9.48
N ALA A 161 6.30 6.72 -10.16
CA ALA A 161 6.29 5.41 -9.54
C ALA A 161 7.40 4.52 -10.09
N HIS A 162 7.87 3.60 -9.28
CA HIS A 162 8.89 2.61 -9.62
C HIS A 162 8.33 1.19 -9.60
N MET A 163 8.79 0.37 -10.52
CA MET A 163 8.39 -1.04 -10.63
C MET A 163 9.63 -1.94 -10.70
N ASP A 164 9.68 -2.93 -9.81
CA ASP A 164 10.65 -4.03 -9.84
C ASP A 164 9.88 -5.37 -9.89
N GLY A 165 9.76 -5.91 -11.10
CA GLY A 165 8.97 -7.12 -11.32
C GLY A 165 7.49 -6.92 -10.94
N LYS A 166 7.07 -7.55 -9.86
CA LYS A 166 5.69 -7.43 -9.34
C LYS A 166 5.56 -6.49 -8.13
N LEU A 167 6.63 -5.84 -7.73
CA LEU A 167 6.62 -4.79 -6.71
C LEU A 167 6.47 -3.42 -7.39
N VAL A 168 5.42 -2.69 -7.05
CA VAL A 168 5.17 -1.34 -7.54
C VAL A 168 5.16 -0.39 -6.36
N THR A 169 6.05 0.59 -6.36
CA THR A 169 6.20 1.54 -5.25
C THR A 169 6.15 2.99 -5.72
N ALA A 170 5.76 3.91 -4.83
CA ALA A 170 5.71 5.33 -5.12
C ALA A 170 6.01 6.18 -3.88
N PRO A 171 6.47 7.45 -4.04
CA PRO A 171 6.82 8.30 -2.92
C PRO A 171 5.62 8.76 -2.09
N ALA A 172 4.52 9.15 -2.73
CA ALA A 172 3.35 9.72 -2.06
C ALA A 172 2.13 9.78 -3.00
N TRP A 173 0.99 10.26 -2.50
CA TRP A 173 -0.28 10.35 -3.23
C TRP A 173 -0.23 11.10 -4.59
N PRO A 174 0.65 12.10 -4.87
CA PRO A 174 0.72 12.68 -6.20
C PRO A 174 1.08 11.67 -7.30
N ALA A 175 1.71 10.56 -6.93
CA ALA A 175 2.06 9.48 -7.85
C ALA A 175 0.89 8.54 -8.22
N HIS A 176 -0.28 8.68 -7.64
CA HIS A 176 -1.41 7.74 -7.86
C HIS A 176 -1.65 7.40 -9.34
N PRO A 177 -1.67 8.37 -10.28
CA PRO A 177 -1.92 8.03 -11.68
C PRO A 177 -0.86 7.06 -12.25
N ARG A 178 0.42 7.30 -11.96
CA ARG A 178 1.52 6.47 -12.43
C ARG A 178 1.61 5.13 -11.70
N TRP A 179 1.42 5.17 -10.38
CA TRP A 179 1.45 4.00 -9.52
C TRP A 179 0.32 3.02 -9.85
N LEU A 180 -0.91 3.52 -9.98
CA LEU A 180 -2.06 2.70 -10.36
C LEU A 180 -1.90 2.16 -11.78
N GLN A 181 -1.43 2.98 -12.74
CA GLN A 181 -1.18 2.52 -14.11
C GLN A 181 -0.19 1.35 -14.14
N GLN A 182 0.94 1.45 -13.41
CA GLN A 182 1.93 0.38 -13.35
C GLN A 182 1.36 -0.85 -12.62
N PHE A 183 0.64 -0.66 -11.53
CA PHE A 183 0.03 -1.76 -10.80
C PHE A 183 -1.01 -2.51 -11.63
N LEU A 184 -1.90 -1.80 -12.30
CA LEU A 184 -2.89 -2.40 -13.20
C LEU A 184 -2.22 -3.17 -14.35
N LYS A 185 -1.12 -2.64 -14.90
CA LYS A 185 -0.32 -3.36 -15.90
C LYS A 185 0.26 -4.67 -15.35
N VAL A 186 0.84 -4.64 -14.14
CA VAL A 186 1.34 -5.85 -13.45
C VAL A 186 0.21 -6.86 -13.20
N MET A 187 -0.98 -6.37 -12.90
CA MET A 187 -2.18 -7.18 -12.72
C MET A 187 -2.73 -7.74 -14.04
N GLY A 188 -2.18 -7.34 -15.19
CA GLY A 188 -2.65 -7.76 -16.51
C GLY A 188 -3.98 -7.10 -16.93
N CYS A 189 -4.32 -5.97 -16.32
CA CYS A 189 -5.48 -5.17 -16.72
C CYS A 189 -5.17 -4.43 -18.03
N LYS A 190 -6.08 -4.51 -18.99
CA LYS A 190 -6.09 -3.69 -20.20
C LYS A 190 -7.23 -2.68 -20.05
N ILE A 191 -6.91 -1.40 -20.10
CA ILE A 191 -7.90 -0.32 -20.14
C ILE A 191 -7.94 0.13 -21.60
N GLU A 192 -9.03 -0.15 -22.28
CA GLU A 192 -9.33 0.34 -23.62
C GLU A 192 -10.27 1.55 -23.46
N CYS A 193 -9.83 2.72 -23.96
CA CYS A 193 -10.61 3.97 -23.95
C CYS A 193 -11.18 4.24 -25.35
#